data_031bef93aff655d62ef616577476bc5b
#
_entry.id   031bef93aff655d62ef616577476bc5b
#
_cell.length_a   1.000
_cell.length_b   1.000
_cell.length_c   1.000
_cell.angle_alpha   90.00
_cell.angle_beta   90.00
_cell.angle_gamma   90.00
#
_symmetry.space_group_name_H-M   'P 1'
#
loop_
_entity.id
_entity.type
_entity.pdbx_description
1 polymer ?
#
loop_
_entity_poly.entity_id
_entity_poly.type
_entity_poly.pdbx_seq_one_letter_code
_entity_poly.pdbx_strand_id
1 'polypeptide(L)'
;HWDAASLQQVRERCAQLEIIVACDVNAPLYGETGCAMVYAPQKGATPRQQQLLDRKLRRLEEVSGMDLMQEGCGAGGGCGAGMRLLGARLTSGFALLSESLSLADQIAAADIVVTGEGGINAQSLQGKLPVCVAQLAHQAGKPVLALCGQKEIDAALSAQFDGIFSIQQGVSTLKEAIDHTAEHLEESAYQLFRLICRITHE
;
A
#
# COMPACT_ATOMS: atom_id res chain seq x y z
N HIS A 1 19.88 3.72 -28.86
CA HIS A 1 20.91 4.37 -28.02
C HIS A 1 20.24 5.46 -27.22
N TRP A 2 20.41 5.38 -25.92
CA TRP A 2 19.89 6.35 -24.99
C TRP A 2 21.02 7.31 -24.61
N ASP A 3 20.82 8.60 -24.75
CA ASP A 3 21.81 9.61 -24.40
C ASP A 3 21.20 10.67 -23.47
N ALA A 4 22.07 11.34 -22.72
CA ALA A 4 21.66 12.30 -21.72
C ALA A 4 20.94 13.53 -22.33
N ALA A 5 21.30 13.91 -23.55
CA ALA A 5 20.69 15.05 -24.23
C ALA A 5 19.24 14.78 -24.62
N SER A 6 18.96 13.58 -25.16
CA SER A 6 17.60 13.13 -25.48
C SER A 6 16.72 13.06 -24.21
N LEU A 7 17.27 12.57 -23.10
CA LEU A 7 16.55 12.56 -21.83
C LEU A 7 16.22 13.97 -21.36
N GLN A 8 17.19 14.87 -21.42
CA GLN A 8 17.00 16.25 -20.99
C GLN A 8 15.89 16.94 -21.79
N GLN A 9 15.86 16.77 -23.11
CA GLN A 9 14.78 17.30 -23.95
C GLN A 9 13.39 16.77 -23.55
N VAL A 10 13.28 15.47 -23.27
CA VAL A 10 12.00 14.90 -22.83
C VAL A 10 11.61 15.43 -21.46
N ARG A 11 12.56 15.54 -20.53
CA ARG A 11 12.32 16.14 -19.20
C ARG A 11 11.82 17.58 -19.29
N GLU A 12 12.42 18.41 -20.13
CA GLU A 12 12.00 19.78 -20.34
C GLU A 12 10.55 19.87 -20.88
N ARG A 13 10.17 18.96 -21.76
CA ARG A 13 8.77 18.84 -22.23
C ARG A 13 7.83 18.38 -21.13
N CYS A 14 8.27 17.48 -20.27
CA CYS A 14 7.47 16.98 -19.15
C CYS A 14 7.43 17.97 -17.97
N ALA A 15 8.37 18.91 -17.87
CA ALA A 15 8.46 19.86 -16.75
C ALA A 15 7.21 20.76 -16.58
N GLN A 16 6.37 20.86 -17.59
CA GLN A 16 5.10 21.60 -17.53
C GLN A 16 3.94 20.74 -16.98
N LEU A 17 4.19 19.46 -16.74
CA LEU A 17 3.20 18.50 -16.26
C LEU A 17 3.52 18.11 -14.81
N GLU A 18 2.51 18.08 -13.96
CA GLU A 18 2.60 17.40 -12.69
C GLU A 18 2.31 15.91 -12.95
N ILE A 19 3.34 15.07 -12.80
CA ILE A 19 3.21 13.62 -13.00
C ILE A 19 3.33 12.94 -11.64
N ILE A 20 2.25 12.31 -11.19
CA ILE A 20 2.21 11.53 -9.96
C ILE A 20 2.00 10.07 -10.33
N VAL A 21 2.84 9.19 -9.80
CA VAL A 21 2.75 7.75 -10.05
C VAL A 21 2.47 7.03 -8.74
N ALA A 22 1.31 6.38 -8.68
CA ALA A 22 0.94 5.51 -7.57
C ALA A 22 1.70 4.18 -7.68
N CYS A 23 2.45 3.84 -6.65
CA CYS A 23 3.23 2.61 -6.56
C CYS A 23 2.85 1.85 -5.29
N ASP A 24 2.37 0.61 -5.44
CA ASP A 24 2.01 -0.25 -4.31
C ASP A 24 3.14 -1.19 -3.88
N VAL A 25 4.34 -1.00 -4.44
CA VAL A 25 5.53 -1.80 -4.11
C VAL A 25 6.70 -0.88 -3.76
N ASN A 26 7.43 -1.24 -2.71
CA ASN A 26 8.56 -0.46 -2.20
C ASN A 26 9.91 -0.92 -2.75
N ALA A 27 9.92 -1.87 -3.69
CA ALA A 27 11.15 -2.41 -4.24
C ALA A 27 12.02 -1.31 -4.87
N PRO A 28 13.31 -1.22 -4.50
CA PRO A 28 14.27 -0.36 -5.16
C PRO A 28 14.52 -0.84 -6.60
N LEU A 29 15.20 -0.02 -7.39
CA LEU A 29 15.43 -0.34 -8.80
C LEU A 29 16.29 -1.58 -8.97
N TYR A 30 17.39 -1.69 -8.22
CA TYR A 30 18.35 -2.80 -8.32
C TYR A 30 18.84 -3.24 -6.93
N GLY A 31 19.70 -4.26 -6.88
CA GLY A 31 20.24 -4.85 -5.65
C GLY A 31 19.51 -6.13 -5.26
N GLU A 32 19.82 -6.69 -4.09
CA GLU A 32 19.29 -7.98 -3.63
C GLU A 32 17.76 -7.97 -3.51
N THR A 33 17.16 -6.83 -3.11
CA THR A 33 15.71 -6.61 -3.04
C THR A 33 15.19 -5.81 -4.24
N GLY A 34 16.02 -5.59 -5.25
CA GLY A 34 15.68 -4.84 -6.46
C GLY A 34 14.71 -5.59 -7.38
N CYS A 35 14.08 -4.85 -8.27
CA CYS A 35 12.99 -5.39 -9.09
C CYS A 35 13.42 -6.56 -10.00
N ALA A 36 14.66 -6.60 -10.45
CA ALA A 36 15.17 -7.71 -11.26
C ALA A 36 15.29 -9.01 -10.44
N MET A 37 15.67 -8.92 -9.18
CA MET A 37 15.84 -10.07 -8.30
C MET A 37 14.49 -10.57 -7.77
N VAL A 38 13.58 -9.66 -7.43
CA VAL A 38 12.29 -9.99 -6.80
C VAL A 38 11.22 -10.38 -7.84
N TYR A 39 11.12 -9.66 -8.94
CA TYR A 39 9.97 -9.82 -9.87
C TYR A 39 10.31 -10.51 -11.18
N ALA A 40 11.58 -10.57 -11.62
CA ALA A 40 11.91 -11.20 -12.89
C ALA A 40 11.76 -12.73 -12.87
N PRO A 41 12.00 -13.46 -11.75
CA PRO A 41 11.80 -14.91 -11.70
C PRO A 41 10.42 -15.36 -12.12
N GLN A 42 9.38 -14.74 -11.55
CA GLN A 42 7.98 -15.08 -11.87
C GLN A 42 7.58 -14.78 -13.33
N LYS A 43 8.41 -13.99 -14.04
CA LYS A 43 8.27 -13.68 -15.47
C LYS A 43 9.17 -14.55 -16.34
N GLY A 44 9.76 -15.61 -15.79
CA GLY A 44 10.56 -16.59 -16.49
C GLY A 44 12.05 -16.26 -16.63
N ALA A 45 12.57 -15.23 -15.93
CA ALA A 45 13.99 -14.92 -16.01
C ALA A 45 14.83 -15.94 -15.24
N THR A 46 15.87 -16.45 -15.92
CA THR A 46 16.88 -17.28 -15.29
C THR A 46 17.78 -16.47 -14.34
N PRO A 47 18.48 -17.10 -13.37
CA PRO A 47 19.39 -16.39 -12.46
C PRO A 47 20.45 -15.53 -13.20
N ARG A 48 20.95 -16.02 -14.34
CA ARG A 48 21.89 -15.26 -15.17
C ARG A 48 21.22 -14.00 -15.77
N GLN A 49 19.97 -14.11 -16.19
CA GLN A 49 19.22 -12.98 -16.75
C GLN A 49 18.90 -11.96 -15.65
N GLN A 50 18.53 -12.40 -14.44
CA GLN A 50 18.30 -11.51 -13.29
C GLN A 50 19.53 -10.66 -13.00
N GLN A 51 20.72 -11.29 -12.90
CA GLN A 51 21.98 -10.59 -12.68
C GLN A 51 22.33 -9.62 -13.81
N LEU A 52 22.00 -9.98 -15.07
CA LEU A 52 22.21 -9.09 -16.21
C LEU A 52 21.29 -7.88 -16.15
N LEU A 53 20.01 -8.08 -15.82
CA LEU A 53 19.02 -7.03 -15.68
C LEU A 53 19.41 -6.08 -14.53
N ASP A 54 19.78 -6.62 -13.36
CA ASP A 54 20.23 -5.83 -12.21
C ASP A 54 21.41 -4.90 -12.58
N ARG A 55 22.44 -5.45 -13.23
CA ARG A 55 23.58 -4.64 -13.70
C ARG A 55 23.17 -3.55 -14.70
N LYS A 56 22.21 -3.83 -15.58
CA LYS A 56 21.71 -2.81 -16.54
C LYS A 56 20.94 -1.70 -15.84
N LEU A 57 20.17 -2.03 -14.80
CA LEU A 57 19.41 -1.07 -14.02
C LEU A 57 20.34 -0.19 -13.17
N ARG A 58 21.39 -0.77 -12.57
CA ARG A 58 22.46 -0.02 -11.90
C ARG A 58 23.15 0.95 -12.87
N ARG A 59 23.45 0.48 -14.07
CA ARG A 59 24.05 1.34 -15.10
C ARG A 59 23.12 2.49 -15.52
N LEU A 60 21.81 2.29 -15.51
CA LEU A 60 20.84 3.35 -15.79
C LEU A 60 20.96 4.47 -14.78
N GLU A 61 21.05 4.18 -13.48
CA GLU A 61 21.27 5.17 -12.44
C GLU A 61 22.58 5.96 -12.66
N GLU A 62 23.69 5.24 -12.86
CA GLU A 62 25.00 5.85 -13.11
C GLU A 62 24.98 6.83 -14.31
N VAL A 63 24.34 6.41 -15.42
CA VAL A 63 24.29 7.24 -16.64
C VAL A 63 23.34 8.42 -16.48
N SER A 64 22.25 8.25 -15.74
CA SER A 64 21.28 9.31 -15.52
C SER A 64 21.76 10.38 -14.53
N GLY A 65 22.68 10.02 -13.64
CA GLY A 65 23.14 10.88 -12.53
C GLY A 65 22.03 11.19 -11.51
N MET A 66 20.94 10.42 -11.52
CA MET A 66 19.80 10.60 -10.60
C MET A 66 19.76 9.45 -9.59
N ASP A 67 19.36 9.74 -8.37
CA ASP A 67 19.04 8.71 -7.37
C ASP A 67 17.78 7.94 -7.79
N LEU A 68 17.96 6.69 -8.19
CA LEU A 68 16.90 5.76 -8.59
C LEU A 68 16.73 4.61 -7.58
N MET A 69 17.37 4.71 -6.38
CA MET A 69 17.20 3.73 -5.30
C MET A 69 16.01 4.02 -4.38
N GLN A 70 15.26 5.07 -4.64
CA GLN A 70 14.07 5.41 -3.86
C GLN A 70 13.00 4.33 -3.99
N GLU A 71 12.19 4.19 -2.96
CA GLU A 71 11.03 3.30 -2.93
C GLU A 71 10.11 3.53 -4.13
N GLY A 72 9.64 2.45 -4.72
CA GLY A 72 8.79 2.49 -5.91
C GLY A 72 9.54 2.57 -7.25
N CYS A 73 10.83 2.89 -7.26
CA CYS A 73 11.60 2.91 -8.52
C CYS A 73 11.66 1.55 -9.21
N GLY A 74 11.60 0.44 -8.46
CA GLY A 74 11.50 -0.92 -8.99
C GLY A 74 10.11 -1.32 -9.46
N ALA A 75 9.07 -0.52 -9.20
CA ALA A 75 7.71 -0.81 -9.61
C ALA A 75 7.60 -1.07 -11.13
N GLY A 76 6.80 -2.07 -11.50
CA GLY A 76 6.62 -2.46 -12.89
C GLY A 76 7.91 -2.93 -13.59
N GLY A 77 8.92 -3.41 -12.83
CA GLY A 77 10.20 -3.86 -13.39
C GLY A 77 11.12 -2.69 -13.81
N GLY A 78 11.03 -1.56 -13.11
CA GLY A 78 11.79 -0.34 -13.37
C GLY A 78 11.01 0.76 -14.08
N CYS A 79 9.71 0.58 -14.34
CA CYS A 79 8.84 1.66 -14.85
C CYS A 79 8.82 2.85 -13.91
N GLY A 80 8.78 2.64 -12.58
CA GLY A 80 8.85 3.70 -11.58
C GLY A 80 10.08 4.59 -11.77
N ALA A 81 11.26 3.98 -11.93
CA ALA A 81 12.48 4.73 -12.25
C ALA A 81 12.38 5.47 -13.59
N GLY A 82 11.81 4.86 -14.62
CA GLY A 82 11.57 5.53 -15.90
C GLY A 82 10.71 6.78 -15.75
N MET A 83 9.62 6.72 -14.98
CA MET A 83 8.77 7.87 -14.71
C MET A 83 9.48 8.93 -13.88
N ARG A 84 10.29 8.51 -12.89
CA ARG A 84 11.09 9.45 -12.11
C ARG A 84 12.12 10.18 -12.96
N LEU A 85 12.76 9.51 -13.96
CA LEU A 85 13.65 10.16 -14.94
C LEU A 85 12.93 11.26 -15.73
N LEU A 86 11.62 11.19 -15.89
CA LEU A 86 10.78 12.21 -16.53
C LEU A 86 10.32 13.32 -15.57
N GLY A 87 10.69 13.24 -14.29
CA GLY A 87 10.33 14.22 -13.27
C GLY A 87 9.10 13.83 -12.44
N ALA A 88 8.58 12.62 -12.58
CA ALA A 88 7.43 12.17 -11.79
C ALA A 88 7.76 12.04 -10.29
N ARG A 89 6.77 12.33 -9.46
CA ARG A 89 6.75 12.00 -8.03
C ARG A 89 6.15 10.60 -7.84
N LEU A 90 6.90 9.71 -7.22
CA LEU A 90 6.39 8.39 -6.82
C LEU A 90 5.74 8.51 -5.45
N THR A 91 4.60 7.88 -5.25
CA THR A 91 3.86 7.86 -3.98
C THR A 91 3.08 6.56 -3.85
N SER A 92 2.67 6.17 -2.65
CA SER A 92 1.79 5.02 -2.50
C SER A 92 0.38 5.32 -3.02
N GLY A 93 -0.33 4.30 -3.49
CA GLY A 93 -1.73 4.45 -3.90
C GLY A 93 -2.61 4.97 -2.77
N PHE A 94 -2.36 4.49 -1.54
CA PHE A 94 -3.05 4.98 -0.35
C PHE A 94 -2.80 6.48 -0.11
N ALA A 95 -1.56 6.94 -0.17
CA ALA A 95 -1.24 8.35 0.07
C ALA A 95 -1.92 9.25 -0.96
N LEU A 96 -1.90 8.86 -2.24
CA LEU A 96 -2.56 9.61 -3.31
C LEU A 96 -4.08 9.70 -3.10
N LEU A 97 -4.73 8.59 -2.77
CA LEU A 97 -6.17 8.56 -2.51
C LEU A 97 -6.52 9.33 -1.25
N SER A 98 -5.73 9.17 -0.18
CA SER A 98 -5.91 9.88 1.09
C SER A 98 -5.86 11.40 0.90
N GLU A 99 -4.88 11.90 0.13
CA GLU A 99 -4.77 13.32 -0.22
C GLU A 99 -5.98 13.78 -1.06
N SER A 100 -6.31 13.04 -2.12
CA SER A 100 -7.42 13.40 -3.03
C SER A 100 -8.79 13.41 -2.35
N LEU A 101 -8.99 12.58 -1.35
CA LEU A 101 -10.22 12.46 -0.58
C LEU A 101 -10.22 13.33 0.68
N SER A 102 -9.14 14.03 1.01
CA SER A 102 -8.97 14.71 2.30
C SER A 102 -9.27 13.79 3.48
N LEU A 103 -8.77 12.53 3.41
CA LEU A 103 -9.11 11.48 4.37
C LEU A 103 -8.70 11.83 5.79
N ALA A 104 -7.58 12.53 5.97
CA ALA A 104 -7.13 12.99 7.28
C ALA A 104 -8.12 13.94 7.94
N ASP A 105 -8.72 14.87 7.17
CA ASP A 105 -9.73 15.80 7.69
C ASP A 105 -11.02 15.08 8.04
N GLN A 106 -11.43 14.10 7.24
CA GLN A 106 -12.61 13.27 7.53
C GLN A 106 -12.40 12.45 8.80
N ILE A 107 -11.23 11.85 8.98
CA ILE A 107 -10.86 11.12 10.20
C ILE A 107 -10.84 12.05 11.41
N ALA A 108 -10.26 13.24 11.28
CA ALA A 108 -10.23 14.21 12.38
C ALA A 108 -11.63 14.67 12.82
N ALA A 109 -12.57 14.73 11.91
CA ALA A 109 -13.97 15.09 12.19
C ALA A 109 -14.82 13.91 12.71
N ALA A 110 -14.34 12.67 12.62
CA ALA A 110 -15.08 11.49 13.08
C ALA A 110 -14.92 11.29 14.61
N ASP A 111 -15.90 10.63 15.22
CA ASP A 111 -15.80 10.17 16.62
C ASP A 111 -15.08 8.83 16.73
N ILE A 112 -15.26 7.98 15.72
CA ILE A 112 -14.64 6.64 15.61
C ILE A 112 -14.35 6.34 14.15
N VAL A 113 -13.26 5.64 13.91
CA VAL A 113 -12.85 5.19 12.57
C VAL A 113 -13.05 3.68 12.49
N VAL A 114 -13.68 3.22 11.41
CA VAL A 114 -13.83 1.79 11.12
C VAL A 114 -13.19 1.49 9.77
N THR A 115 -12.33 0.48 9.76
CA THR A 115 -11.68 -0.02 8.55
C THR A 115 -11.81 -1.53 8.46
N GLY A 116 -11.41 -2.14 7.34
CA GLY A 116 -11.46 -3.58 7.21
C GLY A 116 -10.84 -4.12 5.94
N GLU A 117 -10.60 -5.40 5.96
CA GLU A 117 -10.18 -6.18 4.78
C GLU A 117 -10.58 -7.67 4.94
N GLY A 118 -10.45 -8.46 3.88
CA GLY A 118 -10.76 -9.90 3.93
C GLY A 118 -9.94 -10.69 4.94
N GLY A 119 -8.67 -10.32 5.17
CA GLY A 119 -7.81 -10.98 6.14
C GLY A 119 -6.76 -10.07 6.72
N ILE A 120 -6.74 -9.91 8.04
CA ILE A 120 -5.75 -9.13 8.80
C ILE A 120 -4.71 -10.06 9.41
N ASN A 121 -3.45 -9.88 9.04
CA ASN A 121 -2.30 -10.66 9.51
C ASN A 121 -1.01 -9.82 9.47
N ALA A 122 0.14 -10.41 9.82
CA ALA A 122 1.43 -9.73 9.85
C ALA A 122 1.80 -9.02 8.53
N GLN A 123 1.29 -9.46 7.38
CA GLN A 123 1.51 -8.77 6.10
C GLN A 123 0.78 -7.43 6.03
N SER A 124 -0.27 -7.23 6.84
CA SER A 124 -1.00 -5.96 6.89
C SER A 124 -0.13 -4.81 7.41
N LEU A 125 0.90 -5.12 8.23
CA LEU A 125 1.90 -4.15 8.71
C LEU A 125 2.78 -3.58 7.58
N GLN A 126 2.81 -4.20 6.42
CA GLN A 126 3.60 -3.76 5.27
C GLN A 126 2.93 -2.63 4.46
N GLY A 127 2.09 -1.83 5.10
CA GLY A 127 1.45 -0.67 4.47
C GLY A 127 0.12 -0.98 3.77
N LYS A 128 -0.57 -2.06 4.15
CA LYS A 128 -1.93 -2.29 3.66
C LYS A 128 -2.91 -1.27 4.22
N LEU A 129 -3.98 -1.03 3.46
CA LEU A 129 -4.98 0.00 3.72
C LEU A 129 -5.47 0.07 5.18
N PRO A 130 -5.85 -1.03 5.87
CA PRO A 130 -6.35 -0.92 7.24
C PRO A 130 -5.34 -0.34 8.22
N VAL A 131 -4.06 -0.72 8.10
CA VAL A 131 -2.99 -0.19 8.97
C VAL A 131 -2.70 1.27 8.65
N CYS A 132 -2.70 1.67 7.37
CA CYS A 132 -2.53 3.07 6.99
C CYS A 132 -3.66 3.96 7.52
N VAL A 133 -4.91 3.49 7.47
CA VAL A 133 -6.07 4.18 8.06
C VAL A 133 -5.94 4.27 9.58
N ALA A 134 -5.52 3.20 10.24
CA ALA A 134 -5.32 3.18 11.69
C ALA A 134 -4.25 4.18 12.12
N GLN A 135 -3.14 4.28 11.39
CA GLN A 135 -2.09 5.27 11.66
C GLN A 135 -2.60 6.70 11.56
N LEU A 136 -3.42 7.02 10.54
CA LEU A 136 -4.06 8.35 10.43
C LEU A 136 -5.02 8.61 11.58
N ALA A 137 -5.81 7.60 11.99
CA ALA A 137 -6.72 7.72 13.13
C ALA A 137 -5.97 8.01 14.42
N HIS A 138 -4.90 7.28 14.72
CA HIS A 138 -4.06 7.52 15.90
C HIS A 138 -3.39 8.89 15.87
N GLN A 139 -2.91 9.36 14.71
CA GLN A 139 -2.36 10.72 14.57
C GLN A 139 -3.40 11.79 14.89
N ALA A 140 -4.67 11.54 14.58
CA ALA A 140 -5.79 12.41 14.89
C ALA A 140 -6.37 12.20 16.31
N GLY A 141 -5.82 11.26 17.10
CA GLY A 141 -6.33 10.90 18.44
C GLY A 141 -7.69 10.23 18.41
N LYS A 142 -8.02 9.51 17.32
CA LYS A 142 -9.33 8.88 17.14
C LYS A 142 -9.25 7.37 17.34
N PRO A 143 -10.22 6.78 18.05
CA PRO A 143 -10.29 5.33 18.15
C PRO A 143 -10.53 4.70 16.78
N VAL A 144 -9.86 3.56 16.54
CA VAL A 144 -9.95 2.84 15.28
C VAL A 144 -10.21 1.35 15.48
N LEU A 145 -11.23 0.87 14.78
CA LEU A 145 -11.65 -0.53 14.79
C LEU A 145 -11.44 -1.15 13.41
N ALA A 146 -11.08 -2.43 13.41
CA ALA A 146 -10.99 -3.21 12.16
C ALA A 146 -12.01 -4.36 12.16
N LEU A 147 -12.77 -4.47 11.07
CA LEU A 147 -13.63 -5.61 10.76
C LEU A 147 -12.97 -6.44 9.66
N CYS A 148 -12.86 -7.75 9.86
CA CYS A 148 -12.17 -8.61 8.88
C CYS A 148 -12.83 -9.99 8.78
N GLY A 149 -12.69 -10.63 7.63
CA GLY A 149 -13.14 -12.01 7.43
C GLY A 149 -12.31 -12.98 8.25
N GLN A 150 -10.99 -12.85 8.19
CA GLN A 150 -10.05 -13.71 8.93
C GLN A 150 -9.03 -12.85 9.66
N LYS A 151 -8.61 -13.28 10.85
CA LYS A 151 -7.57 -12.57 11.60
C LYS A 151 -6.52 -13.54 12.16
N GLU A 152 -5.28 -13.12 12.03
CA GLU A 152 -4.10 -13.75 12.61
C GLU A 152 -3.29 -12.65 13.29
N ILE A 153 -3.50 -12.48 14.61
CA ILE A 153 -3.07 -11.29 15.34
C ILE A 153 -1.86 -11.62 16.20
N ASP A 154 -0.81 -10.86 16.03
CA ASP A 154 0.32 -10.73 16.95
C ASP A 154 0.25 -9.42 17.76
N ALA A 155 1.20 -9.22 18.67
CA ALA A 155 1.25 -8.02 19.51
C ALA A 155 1.47 -6.73 18.71
N ALA A 156 2.26 -6.78 17.64
CA ALA A 156 2.57 -5.61 16.80
C ALA A 156 1.32 -5.17 16.01
N LEU A 157 0.60 -6.13 15.47
CA LEU A 157 -0.65 -5.88 14.75
C LEU A 157 -1.77 -5.42 15.68
N SER A 158 -1.88 -6.02 16.87
CA SER A 158 -2.85 -5.61 17.88
C SER A 158 -2.66 -4.16 18.31
N ALA A 159 -1.43 -3.68 18.37
CA ALA A 159 -1.12 -2.29 18.73
C ALA A 159 -1.52 -1.25 17.68
N GLN A 160 -1.89 -1.68 16.47
CA GLN A 160 -2.34 -0.76 15.41
C GLN A 160 -3.82 -0.39 15.51
N PHE A 161 -4.61 -1.07 16.32
CA PHE A 161 -6.06 -0.87 16.39
C PHE A 161 -6.53 -0.92 17.84
N ASP A 162 -7.59 -0.19 18.15
CA ASP A 162 -8.26 -0.27 19.45
C ASP A 162 -9.14 -1.52 19.55
N GLY A 163 -9.50 -2.12 18.42
CA GLY A 163 -10.18 -3.41 18.35
C GLY A 163 -10.12 -4.04 16.96
N ILE A 164 -9.94 -5.37 16.92
CA ILE A 164 -9.97 -6.15 15.68
C ILE A 164 -11.00 -7.26 15.83
N PHE A 165 -12.03 -7.24 15.00
CA PHE A 165 -13.16 -8.16 15.05
C PHE A 165 -13.25 -8.97 13.77
N SER A 166 -13.37 -10.30 13.92
CA SER A 166 -13.76 -11.15 12.79
C SER A 166 -15.27 -11.07 12.62
N ILE A 167 -15.73 -10.94 11.38
CA ILE A 167 -17.15 -10.97 11.03
C ILE A 167 -17.71 -12.38 10.96
N GLN A 168 -16.86 -13.41 11.14
CA GLN A 168 -17.31 -14.80 11.11
C GLN A 168 -18.17 -15.13 12.31
N GLN A 169 -19.39 -15.60 12.06
CA GLN A 169 -20.40 -15.90 13.08
C GLN A 169 -20.34 -17.36 13.58
N GLY A 170 -19.57 -18.21 12.91
CA GLY A 170 -19.43 -19.62 13.26
C GLY A 170 -18.40 -20.35 12.42
N VAL A 171 -18.35 -21.66 12.57
CA VAL A 171 -17.49 -22.52 11.75
C VAL A 171 -18.13 -22.68 10.38
N SER A 172 -17.43 -22.26 9.35
CA SER A 172 -17.86 -22.32 7.95
C SER A 172 -16.68 -22.63 7.03
N THR A 173 -16.95 -23.09 5.83
CA THR A 173 -15.94 -23.19 4.79
C THR A 173 -15.60 -21.78 4.28
N LEU A 174 -14.41 -21.62 3.70
CA LEU A 174 -13.99 -20.34 3.10
C LEU A 174 -15.00 -19.84 2.04
N LYS A 175 -15.55 -20.75 1.27
CA LYS A 175 -16.55 -20.40 0.26
C LYS A 175 -17.82 -19.83 0.89
N GLU A 176 -18.39 -20.50 1.89
CA GLU A 176 -19.57 -20.02 2.62
C GLU A 176 -19.29 -18.68 3.31
N ALA A 177 -18.11 -18.51 3.89
CA ALA A 177 -17.70 -17.25 4.52
C ALA A 177 -17.66 -16.10 3.52
N ILE A 178 -17.19 -16.34 2.29
CA ILE A 178 -17.16 -15.34 1.21
C ILE A 178 -18.58 -15.08 0.69
N ASP A 179 -19.37 -16.11 0.45
CA ASP A 179 -20.73 -15.99 -0.09
C ASP A 179 -21.66 -15.20 0.86
N HIS A 180 -21.45 -15.26 2.17
CA HIS A 180 -22.24 -14.55 3.20
C HIS A 180 -21.53 -13.34 3.80
N THR A 181 -20.48 -12.81 3.16
CA THR A 181 -19.69 -11.69 3.71
C THR A 181 -20.55 -10.46 4.01
N ALA A 182 -21.48 -10.10 3.14
CA ALA A 182 -22.31 -8.90 3.31
C ALA A 182 -23.21 -9.03 4.55
N GLU A 183 -23.89 -10.16 4.72
CA GLU A 183 -24.78 -10.45 5.85
C GLU A 183 -24.00 -10.47 7.17
N HIS A 184 -22.84 -11.14 7.19
CA HIS A 184 -21.97 -11.20 8.36
C HIS A 184 -21.39 -9.84 8.75
N LEU A 185 -21.04 -9.02 7.76
CA LEU A 185 -20.54 -7.66 7.99
C LEU A 185 -21.63 -6.77 8.57
N GLU A 186 -22.84 -6.82 8.01
CA GLU A 186 -24.00 -6.06 8.49
C GLU A 186 -24.30 -6.40 9.94
N GLU A 187 -24.45 -7.68 10.28
CA GLU A 187 -24.75 -8.12 11.64
C GLU A 187 -23.62 -7.77 12.62
N SER A 188 -22.36 -7.98 12.23
CA SER A 188 -21.22 -7.62 13.09
C SER A 188 -21.13 -6.12 13.34
N ALA A 189 -21.35 -5.31 12.33
CA ALA A 189 -21.38 -3.86 12.45
C ALA A 189 -22.57 -3.42 13.33
N TYR A 190 -23.76 -3.99 13.13
CA TYR A 190 -24.94 -3.69 13.93
C TYR A 190 -24.69 -3.96 15.43
N GLN A 191 -24.15 -5.12 15.79
CA GLN A 191 -23.89 -5.48 17.18
C GLN A 191 -22.80 -4.57 17.78
N LEU A 192 -21.75 -4.26 17.03
CA LEU A 192 -20.67 -3.39 17.48
C LEU A 192 -21.19 -1.96 17.75
N PHE A 193 -21.91 -1.38 16.81
CA PHE A 193 -22.42 -0.01 16.95
C PHE A 193 -23.54 0.09 18.00
N ARG A 194 -24.34 -0.96 18.18
CA ARG A 194 -25.31 -1.04 19.26
C ARG A 194 -24.63 -0.94 20.63
N LEU A 195 -23.48 -1.59 20.81
CA LEU A 195 -22.69 -1.49 22.05
C LEU A 195 -22.09 -0.09 22.20
N ILE A 196 -21.48 0.43 21.14
CA ILE A 196 -20.85 1.78 21.16
C ILE A 196 -21.89 2.85 21.53
N CYS A 197 -23.04 2.86 20.87
CA CYS A 197 -24.11 3.82 21.18
C CYS A 197 -24.60 3.72 22.63
N ARG A 198 -24.60 2.53 23.21
CA ARG A 198 -25.00 2.36 24.61
C ARG A 198 -24.00 2.97 25.58
N ILE A 199 -22.71 2.88 25.27
CA ILE A 199 -21.63 3.36 26.13
C ILE A 199 -21.48 4.90 26.01
N THR A 200 -21.72 5.45 24.83
CA THR A 200 -21.54 6.89 24.56
C THR A 200 -22.73 7.76 24.98
N HIS A 201 -23.89 7.16 25.31
CA HIS A 201 -25.08 7.87 25.74
C HIS A 201 -25.30 7.80 27.27
N GLU A 202 -24.31 7.34 28.03
CA GLU A 202 -24.21 7.52 29.49
C GLU A 202 -23.33 8.74 29.82
#